data_fabe3eb4b75264a8c7ce43cfc86beb08
#
_entry.id   fabe3eb4b75264a8c7ce43cfc86beb08
#
_cell.length_a   1.000
_cell.length_b   1.000
_cell.length_c   1.000
_cell.angle_alpha   90.00
_cell.angle_beta   90.00
_cell.angle_gamma   90.00
#
_symmetry.space_group_name_H-M   'P 1'
#
loop_
_entity.id
_entity.type
_entity.pdbx_description
1 polymer ?
#
loop_
_entity_poly.entity_id
_entity_poly.type
_entity_poly.pdbx_seq_one_letter_code
_entity_poly.pdbx_strand_id
1 'polypeptide(L)'
;MHFLYNRLIGFYGFIIRCFTLFNPKAKLWIKGRKKWRKNMPIIDKSLRLYWFHCASLGEFDQGIPVMNALKSKMPSAYILVTFFSPSGMLHYHKRKHVADHVMYLPLDTNSNANYFLDYFKPEKIYFVKYEFWANYLFQANKRGIEVYLVSSIFRENQLFFKWYGGFFRKILIQINHFFVQTEESKKLLNSIGINSVTVVGDTRFDQVVDVRNKMYEQVEKGLLDADFSKIENFLNGQKAIVIGSSWPVEEKLIMPFILRNPNLKFIIAPHDISEGHINFIINKLGNQCIRFTNLNEELSSENCLILDTIGHLSKAYYFGEIAIIGGGFTGKLHNILEPASFGLPVLFGPKHNKFPEADLLVNKGLAFEFHSASDLEDIIPNVILQIKIIKPKVDATVNSFLGVSQQIIDLST
;
A
#
# COMPACT_ATOMS: atom_id res chain seq x y z
N MET A 1 8.68 -19.46 27.70
CA MET A 1 8.16 -18.38 26.81
C MET A 1 7.31 -18.93 25.65
N HIS A 2 7.76 -19.95 24.86
CA HIS A 2 6.96 -20.53 23.77
C HIS A 2 5.64 -21.13 24.26
N PHE A 3 5.62 -21.82 25.41
CA PHE A 3 4.38 -22.29 26.03
C PHE A 3 3.42 -21.14 26.36
N LEU A 4 3.92 -20.05 26.93
CA LEU A 4 3.12 -18.86 27.22
C LEU A 4 2.57 -18.22 25.95
N TYR A 5 3.38 -18.12 24.90
CA TYR A 5 2.94 -17.65 23.57
C TYR A 5 1.75 -18.46 23.06
N ASN A 6 1.83 -19.79 23.10
CA ASN A 6 0.73 -20.65 22.67
C ASN A 6 -0.56 -20.45 23.47
N ARG A 7 -0.43 -20.21 24.79
CA ARG A 7 -1.60 -19.89 25.63
C ARG A 7 -2.21 -18.52 25.26
N LEU A 8 -1.36 -17.53 25.02
CA LEU A 8 -1.80 -16.19 24.59
C LEU A 8 -2.48 -16.23 23.21
N ILE A 9 -1.96 -16.99 22.26
CA ILE A 9 -2.60 -17.19 20.95
C ILE A 9 -3.96 -17.86 21.09
N GLY A 10 -4.08 -18.88 21.94
CA GLY A 10 -5.36 -19.51 22.23
C GLY A 10 -6.38 -18.56 22.85
N PHE A 11 -5.92 -17.76 23.83
CA PHE A 11 -6.73 -16.74 24.49
C PHE A 11 -7.14 -15.62 23.52
N TYR A 12 -6.23 -15.16 22.67
CA TYR A 12 -6.54 -14.22 21.58
C TYR A 12 -7.67 -14.72 20.68
N GLY A 13 -7.58 -15.99 20.23
CA GLY A 13 -8.64 -16.60 19.43
C GLY A 13 -9.99 -16.69 20.17
N PHE A 14 -9.96 -16.93 21.49
CA PHE A 14 -11.15 -16.90 22.34
C PHE A 14 -11.74 -15.50 22.45
N ILE A 15 -10.93 -14.48 22.71
CA ILE A 15 -11.37 -13.08 22.76
C ILE A 15 -12.06 -12.68 21.46
N ILE A 16 -11.43 -12.94 20.29
CA ILE A 16 -12.06 -12.60 19.00
C ILE A 16 -13.41 -13.29 18.85
N ARG A 17 -13.54 -14.53 19.32
CA ARG A 17 -14.80 -15.27 19.29
C ARG A 17 -15.88 -14.59 20.12
N CYS A 18 -15.55 -14.10 21.32
CA CYS A 18 -16.48 -13.31 22.15
C CYS A 18 -16.89 -12.01 21.45
N PHE A 19 -15.95 -11.32 20.80
CA PHE A 19 -16.22 -10.07 20.07
C PHE A 19 -17.09 -10.23 18.83
N THR A 20 -17.34 -11.45 18.34
CA THR A 20 -18.22 -11.67 17.16
C THR A 20 -19.66 -11.20 17.39
N LEU A 21 -20.09 -11.07 18.63
CA LEU A 21 -21.43 -10.58 19.00
C LEU A 21 -21.58 -9.06 18.70
N PHE A 22 -20.50 -8.30 18.78
CA PHE A 22 -20.52 -6.84 18.72
C PHE A 22 -19.74 -6.26 17.54
N ASN A 23 -18.92 -7.06 16.86
CA ASN A 23 -18.02 -6.56 15.82
C ASN A 23 -18.12 -7.38 14.53
N PRO A 24 -18.62 -6.77 13.43
CA PRO A 24 -18.73 -7.44 12.13
C PRO A 24 -17.40 -7.97 11.59
N LYS A 25 -16.29 -7.23 11.84
CA LYS A 25 -14.95 -7.67 11.40
C LYS A 25 -14.50 -8.93 12.14
N ALA A 26 -14.78 -9.04 13.44
CA ALA A 26 -14.51 -10.25 14.23
C ALA A 26 -15.35 -11.45 13.71
N LYS A 27 -16.61 -11.21 13.35
CA LYS A 27 -17.49 -12.22 12.76
C LYS A 27 -16.92 -12.74 11.43
N LEU A 28 -16.47 -11.86 10.55
CA LEU A 28 -15.82 -12.23 9.28
C LEU A 28 -14.53 -13.01 9.51
N TRP A 29 -13.70 -12.57 10.48
CA TRP A 29 -12.44 -13.21 10.83
C TRP A 29 -12.66 -14.66 11.29
N ILE A 30 -13.64 -14.95 12.16
CA ILE A 30 -14.02 -16.29 12.63
C ILE A 30 -14.63 -17.11 11.49
N LYS A 31 -15.60 -16.53 10.72
CA LYS A 31 -16.27 -17.21 9.61
C LYS A 31 -15.25 -17.67 8.54
N GLY A 32 -14.29 -16.82 8.20
CA GLY A 32 -13.29 -17.14 7.18
C GLY A 32 -12.32 -18.27 7.56
N ARG A 33 -12.14 -18.52 8.88
CA ARG A 33 -11.29 -19.60 9.39
C ARG A 33 -12.06 -20.86 9.77
N LYS A 34 -13.41 -20.79 9.74
CA LYS A 34 -14.24 -21.98 10.04
C LYS A 34 -14.07 -23.02 8.94
N LYS A 35 -13.79 -24.27 9.34
CA LYS A 35 -13.60 -25.39 8.42
C LYS A 35 -12.45 -25.20 7.40
N TRP A 36 -11.46 -24.37 7.69
CA TRP A 36 -10.37 -24.07 6.77
C TRP A 36 -9.68 -25.31 6.19
N ARG A 37 -9.50 -26.39 7.00
CA ARG A 37 -8.90 -27.66 6.54
C ARG A 37 -9.71 -28.35 5.44
N LYS A 38 -11.05 -28.19 5.45
CA LYS A 38 -11.94 -28.77 4.42
C LYS A 38 -11.98 -27.91 3.14
N ASN A 39 -11.62 -26.64 3.26
CA ASN A 39 -11.69 -25.67 2.17
C ASN A 39 -10.31 -25.41 1.53
N MET A 40 -9.30 -26.21 1.86
CA MET A 40 -8.00 -26.11 1.22
C MET A 40 -8.08 -26.55 -0.25
N PRO A 41 -7.39 -25.85 -1.17
CA PRO A 41 -7.35 -26.25 -2.58
C PRO A 41 -6.58 -27.55 -2.75
N ILE A 42 -7.02 -28.38 -3.67
CA ILE A 42 -6.22 -29.51 -4.13
C ILE A 42 -5.18 -28.95 -5.11
N ILE A 43 -3.91 -29.12 -4.78
CA ILE A 43 -2.79 -28.61 -5.59
C ILE A 43 -2.07 -29.78 -6.22
N ASP A 44 -1.75 -29.67 -7.49
CA ASP A 44 -0.89 -30.63 -8.18
C ASP A 44 0.48 -30.69 -7.50
N LYS A 45 0.88 -31.88 -7.05
CA LYS A 45 2.14 -32.10 -6.33
C LYS A 45 3.39 -31.87 -7.20
N SER A 46 3.23 -31.79 -8.50
CA SER A 46 4.33 -31.44 -9.43
C SER A 46 4.68 -29.97 -9.43
N LEU A 47 3.77 -29.11 -8.94
CA LEU A 47 3.97 -27.65 -8.89
C LEU A 47 4.81 -27.26 -7.68
N ARG A 48 5.76 -26.35 -7.92
CA ARG A 48 6.56 -25.72 -6.87
C ARG A 48 5.72 -24.63 -6.20
N LEU A 49 5.35 -24.80 -4.92
CA LEU A 49 4.51 -23.89 -4.19
C LEU A 49 5.35 -22.84 -3.44
N TYR A 50 5.02 -21.59 -3.65
CA TYR A 50 5.58 -20.44 -2.95
C TYR A 50 4.47 -19.78 -2.12
N TRP A 51 4.70 -19.67 -0.81
CA TRP A 51 3.71 -19.12 0.09
C TRP A 51 4.05 -17.68 0.47
N PHE A 52 3.12 -16.77 0.15
CA PHE A 52 3.18 -15.36 0.57
C PHE A 52 2.18 -15.12 1.70
N HIS A 53 2.64 -14.53 2.79
CA HIS A 53 1.77 -14.10 3.88
C HIS A 53 1.73 -12.57 3.98
N CYS A 54 0.52 -12.00 3.90
CA CYS A 54 0.22 -10.58 4.01
C CYS A 54 -0.85 -10.40 5.09
N ALA A 55 -0.60 -9.64 6.16
CA ALA A 55 -1.63 -9.48 7.20
C ALA A 55 -2.86 -8.74 6.68
N SER A 56 -2.67 -7.77 5.80
CA SER A 56 -3.69 -6.85 5.31
C SER A 56 -3.59 -6.58 3.81
N LEU A 57 -4.55 -5.81 3.28
CA LEU A 57 -4.52 -5.40 1.87
C LEU A 57 -3.27 -4.56 1.53
N GLY A 58 -2.85 -3.65 2.42
CA GLY A 58 -1.66 -2.83 2.17
C GLY A 58 -0.36 -3.64 2.12
N GLU A 59 -0.25 -4.75 2.86
CA GLU A 59 0.89 -5.67 2.74
C GLU A 59 0.78 -6.51 1.47
N PHE A 60 -0.43 -6.86 1.06
CA PHE A 60 -0.66 -7.51 -0.22
C PHE A 60 -0.20 -6.63 -1.39
N ASP A 61 -0.56 -5.34 -1.36
CA ASP A 61 -0.11 -4.37 -2.35
C ASP A 61 1.44 -4.34 -2.44
N GLN A 62 2.15 -4.50 -1.33
CA GLN A 62 3.63 -4.62 -1.33
C GLN A 62 4.15 -5.99 -1.77
N GLY A 63 3.37 -7.04 -1.59
CA GLY A 63 3.72 -8.40 -2.03
C GLY A 63 3.49 -8.62 -3.53
N ILE A 64 2.54 -7.92 -4.15
CA ILE A 64 2.19 -8.09 -5.57
C ILE A 64 3.42 -7.96 -6.51
N PRO A 65 4.27 -6.93 -6.41
CA PRO A 65 5.44 -6.82 -7.28
C PRO A 65 6.40 -8.01 -7.14
N VAL A 66 6.61 -8.49 -5.91
CA VAL A 66 7.46 -9.67 -5.65
C VAL A 66 6.86 -10.94 -6.24
N MET A 67 5.54 -11.12 -6.13
CA MET A 67 4.83 -12.23 -6.78
C MET A 67 4.90 -12.15 -8.30
N ASN A 68 4.79 -10.97 -8.88
CA ASN A 68 4.93 -10.75 -10.32
C ASN A 68 6.35 -11.08 -10.80
N ALA A 69 7.38 -10.62 -10.09
CA ALA A 69 8.77 -10.95 -10.38
C ALA A 69 9.03 -12.47 -10.30
N LEU A 70 8.46 -13.14 -9.27
CA LEU A 70 8.55 -14.60 -9.15
C LEU A 70 7.88 -15.32 -10.34
N LYS A 71 6.67 -14.95 -10.73
CA LYS A 71 5.97 -15.53 -11.88
C LYS A 71 6.70 -15.27 -13.21
N SER A 72 7.33 -14.10 -13.34
CA SER A 72 8.14 -13.77 -14.53
C SER A 72 9.37 -14.67 -14.62
N LYS A 73 10.06 -14.92 -13.49
CA LYS A 73 11.23 -15.82 -13.44
C LYS A 73 10.85 -17.30 -13.49
N MET A 74 9.73 -17.67 -12.88
CA MET A 74 9.23 -19.05 -12.79
C MET A 74 7.74 -19.10 -13.12
N PRO A 75 7.34 -19.16 -14.40
CA PRO A 75 5.93 -19.13 -14.82
C PRO A 75 5.07 -20.27 -14.23
N SER A 76 5.67 -21.43 -13.97
CA SER A 76 5.00 -22.60 -13.38
C SER A 76 4.89 -22.55 -11.85
N ALA A 77 5.45 -21.55 -11.17
CA ALA A 77 5.35 -21.39 -9.72
C ALA A 77 3.89 -21.26 -9.29
N TYR A 78 3.45 -22.07 -8.31
CA TYR A 78 2.14 -21.91 -7.70
C TYR A 78 2.23 -20.95 -6.51
N ILE A 79 1.53 -19.85 -6.57
CA ILE A 79 1.55 -18.80 -5.54
C ILE A 79 0.32 -18.92 -4.64
N LEU A 80 0.56 -19.35 -3.40
CA LEU A 80 -0.43 -19.32 -2.32
C LEU A 80 -0.30 -18.03 -1.54
N VAL A 81 -1.38 -17.27 -1.42
CA VAL A 81 -1.44 -16.07 -0.56
C VAL A 81 -2.31 -16.33 0.65
N THR A 82 -1.85 -15.93 1.81
CA THR A 82 -2.66 -15.96 3.04
C THR A 82 -2.81 -14.58 3.66
N PHE A 83 -4.04 -14.29 4.14
CA PHE A 83 -4.34 -13.08 4.89
C PHE A 83 -4.62 -13.35 6.36
N PHE A 84 -4.20 -12.44 7.23
CA PHE A 84 -4.64 -12.46 8.62
C PHE A 84 -5.91 -11.63 8.83
N SER A 85 -5.96 -10.42 8.27
CA SER A 85 -7.06 -9.47 8.41
C SER A 85 -8.19 -9.71 7.40
N PRO A 86 -9.47 -9.47 7.78
CA PRO A 86 -10.58 -9.45 6.83
C PRO A 86 -10.42 -8.43 5.70
N SER A 87 -9.71 -7.32 5.91
CA SER A 87 -9.52 -6.29 4.89
C SER A 87 -8.84 -6.82 3.63
N GLY A 88 -7.83 -7.68 3.77
CA GLY A 88 -7.19 -8.36 2.64
C GLY A 88 -8.19 -9.23 1.87
N MET A 89 -8.83 -10.17 2.59
CA MET A 89 -9.78 -11.12 1.97
C MET A 89 -11.01 -10.48 1.31
N LEU A 90 -11.45 -9.31 1.80
CA LEU A 90 -12.61 -8.62 1.23
C LEU A 90 -12.28 -7.87 -0.06
N HIS A 91 -11.02 -7.48 -0.24
CA HIS A 91 -10.67 -6.51 -1.28
C HIS A 91 -9.53 -6.93 -2.21
N TYR A 92 -8.86 -8.09 -1.97
CA TYR A 92 -7.75 -8.55 -2.83
C TYR A 92 -8.16 -8.70 -4.31
N HIS A 93 -9.40 -9.15 -4.56
CA HIS A 93 -9.94 -9.32 -5.92
C HIS A 93 -10.06 -8.02 -6.71
N LYS A 94 -10.02 -6.86 -6.02
CA LYS A 94 -9.98 -5.54 -6.67
C LYS A 94 -8.57 -5.15 -7.13
N ARG A 95 -7.57 -5.98 -6.85
CA ARG A 95 -6.20 -5.79 -7.29
C ARG A 95 -5.88 -6.76 -8.43
N LYS A 96 -5.16 -6.29 -9.45
CA LYS A 96 -4.59 -7.18 -10.44
C LYS A 96 -3.40 -7.91 -9.82
N HIS A 97 -3.45 -9.24 -9.74
CA HIS A 97 -2.43 -10.07 -9.11
C HIS A 97 -2.29 -11.42 -9.79
N VAL A 98 -1.18 -12.12 -9.50
CA VAL A 98 -0.84 -13.43 -10.07
C VAL A 98 -0.94 -14.58 -9.04
N ALA A 99 -1.58 -14.35 -7.89
CA ALA A 99 -1.80 -15.39 -6.90
C ALA A 99 -2.77 -16.46 -7.45
N ASP A 100 -2.37 -17.73 -7.35
CA ASP A 100 -3.17 -18.87 -7.82
C ASP A 100 -4.26 -19.25 -6.80
N HIS A 101 -3.97 -19.10 -5.50
CA HIS A 101 -4.96 -19.31 -4.43
C HIS A 101 -4.78 -18.31 -3.29
N VAL A 102 -5.92 -17.90 -2.74
CA VAL A 102 -5.96 -16.93 -1.63
C VAL A 102 -6.85 -17.45 -0.51
N MET A 103 -6.34 -17.45 0.73
CA MET A 103 -7.10 -17.91 1.90
C MET A 103 -6.72 -17.14 3.18
N TYR A 104 -7.48 -17.33 4.24
CA TYR A 104 -7.06 -16.86 5.57
C TYR A 104 -5.96 -17.75 6.15
N LEU A 105 -4.94 -17.14 6.75
CA LEU A 105 -3.99 -17.87 7.58
C LEU A 105 -4.74 -18.42 8.81
N PRO A 106 -4.68 -19.73 9.08
CA PRO A 106 -5.20 -20.28 10.32
C PRO A 106 -4.48 -19.68 11.54
N LEU A 107 -5.18 -19.63 12.69
CA LEU A 107 -4.61 -19.13 13.92
C LEU A 107 -3.27 -19.83 14.23
N ASP A 108 -2.27 -19.07 14.66
CA ASP A 108 -0.89 -19.54 14.89
C ASP A 108 -0.78 -20.46 16.12
N THR A 109 -1.44 -21.62 16.05
CA THR A 109 -1.25 -22.71 16.99
C THR A 109 -0.29 -23.74 16.41
N ASN A 110 0.41 -24.46 17.26
CA ASN A 110 1.36 -25.50 16.82
C ASN A 110 0.67 -26.55 15.93
N SER A 111 -0.56 -26.97 16.27
CA SER A 111 -1.35 -27.93 15.47
C SER A 111 -1.72 -27.38 14.10
N ASN A 112 -2.12 -26.12 14.01
CA ASN A 112 -2.48 -25.51 12.72
C ASN A 112 -1.25 -25.30 11.84
N ALA A 113 -0.13 -24.82 12.42
CA ALA A 113 1.11 -24.62 11.68
C ALA A 113 1.65 -25.92 11.11
N ASN A 114 1.67 -27.01 11.92
CA ASN A 114 2.08 -28.33 11.44
C ASN A 114 1.19 -28.81 10.30
N TYR A 115 -0.14 -28.81 10.51
CA TYR A 115 -1.07 -29.30 9.49
C TYR A 115 -0.98 -28.49 8.19
N PHE A 116 -0.87 -27.19 8.28
CA PHE A 116 -0.75 -26.29 7.13
C PHE A 116 0.52 -26.58 6.32
N LEU A 117 1.66 -26.64 6.98
CA LEU A 117 2.95 -26.88 6.33
C LEU A 117 3.09 -28.30 5.79
N ASP A 118 2.51 -29.29 6.46
CA ASP A 118 2.49 -30.69 5.97
C ASP A 118 1.60 -30.86 4.74
N TYR A 119 0.52 -30.08 4.65
CA TYR A 119 -0.39 -30.13 3.51
C TYR A 119 0.18 -29.40 2.29
N PHE A 120 0.58 -28.14 2.46
CA PHE A 120 1.02 -27.29 1.36
C PHE A 120 2.46 -27.52 0.93
N LYS A 121 3.34 -27.92 1.85
CA LYS A 121 4.78 -28.15 1.63
C LYS A 121 5.43 -27.06 0.77
N PRO A 122 5.33 -25.78 1.17
CA PRO A 122 5.89 -24.71 0.37
C PRO A 122 7.38 -24.90 0.21
N GLU A 123 7.88 -24.57 -0.98
CA GLU A 123 9.31 -24.58 -1.26
C GLU A 123 10.00 -23.41 -0.54
N LYS A 124 9.33 -22.24 -0.58
CA LYS A 124 9.80 -21.02 0.11
C LYS A 124 8.61 -20.25 0.65
N ILE A 125 8.86 -19.49 1.69
CA ILE A 125 7.86 -18.66 2.38
C ILE A 125 8.32 -17.20 2.38
N TYR A 126 7.44 -16.29 1.97
CA TYR A 126 7.66 -14.85 1.98
C TYR A 126 6.65 -14.20 2.94
N PHE A 127 7.15 -13.68 4.06
CA PHE A 127 6.37 -12.84 4.96
C PHE A 127 6.56 -11.37 4.58
N VAL A 128 5.44 -10.66 4.41
CA VAL A 128 5.48 -9.23 4.05
C VAL A 128 5.40 -8.38 5.31
N LYS A 129 6.37 -7.48 5.50
CA LYS A 129 6.50 -6.55 6.64
C LYS A 129 6.76 -7.21 8.00
N TYR A 130 5.76 -7.18 8.89
CA TYR A 130 5.96 -7.41 10.34
C TYR A 130 5.27 -8.68 10.84
N GLU A 131 5.15 -9.67 10.01
CA GLU A 131 4.43 -10.89 10.34
C GLU A 131 5.34 -11.95 10.98
N PHE A 132 5.33 -12.03 12.30
CA PHE A 132 6.19 -12.90 13.09
C PHE A 132 5.40 -14.00 13.81
N TRP A 133 4.78 -14.90 13.04
CA TRP A 133 3.97 -16.01 13.55
C TRP A 133 4.87 -17.15 14.03
N ALA A 134 5.12 -17.20 15.35
CA ALA A 134 6.16 -18.03 15.93
C ALA A 134 6.03 -19.53 15.59
N ASN A 135 4.82 -20.10 15.67
CA ASN A 135 4.66 -21.52 15.37
C ASN A 135 4.91 -21.82 13.89
N TYR A 136 4.43 -20.99 12.98
CA TYR A 136 4.71 -21.17 11.54
C TYR A 136 6.21 -21.06 11.28
N LEU A 137 6.89 -20.09 11.84
CA LEU A 137 8.35 -19.90 11.67
C LEU A 137 9.15 -21.08 12.24
N PHE A 138 8.88 -21.50 13.48
CA PHE A 138 9.54 -22.65 14.08
C PHE A 138 9.28 -23.95 13.31
N GLN A 139 8.06 -24.15 12.82
CA GLN A 139 7.70 -25.37 12.07
C GLN A 139 8.23 -25.35 10.64
N ALA A 140 8.37 -24.21 10.01
CA ALA A 140 9.04 -24.06 8.71
C ALA A 140 10.52 -24.41 8.83
N ASN A 141 11.21 -23.83 9.81
CA ASN A 141 12.63 -24.12 10.06
C ASN A 141 12.88 -25.60 10.34
N LYS A 142 12.05 -26.27 11.16
CA LYS A 142 12.13 -27.72 11.42
C LYS A 142 12.04 -28.58 10.15
N ARG A 143 11.37 -28.07 9.10
CA ARG A 143 11.21 -28.75 7.81
C ARG A 143 12.25 -28.36 6.79
N GLY A 144 13.21 -27.48 7.17
CA GLY A 144 14.19 -26.91 6.23
C GLY A 144 13.59 -25.99 5.18
N ILE A 145 12.38 -25.45 5.43
CA ILE A 145 11.72 -24.54 4.50
C ILE A 145 12.30 -23.14 4.74
N GLU A 146 12.84 -22.54 3.70
CA GLU A 146 13.41 -21.20 3.76
C GLU A 146 12.32 -20.13 3.91
N VAL A 147 12.55 -19.20 4.84
CA VAL A 147 11.65 -18.10 5.13
C VAL A 147 12.33 -16.77 4.87
N TYR A 148 11.70 -15.93 4.11
CA TYR A 148 12.16 -14.59 3.76
C TYR A 148 11.19 -13.53 4.30
N LEU A 149 11.74 -12.46 4.89
CA LEU A 149 10.97 -11.30 5.29
C LEU A 149 11.21 -10.18 4.27
N VAL A 150 10.14 -9.68 3.65
CA VAL A 150 10.22 -8.68 2.58
C VAL A 150 9.58 -7.35 2.97
N SER A 151 10.13 -6.25 2.45
CA SER A 151 9.63 -4.87 2.66
C SER A 151 9.50 -4.45 4.13
N SER A 152 10.37 -4.93 5.01
CA SER A 152 10.30 -4.65 6.44
C SER A 152 11.12 -3.40 6.84
N ILE A 153 10.63 -2.69 7.87
CA ILE A 153 11.33 -1.58 8.53
C ILE A 153 11.42 -1.89 10.01
N PHE A 154 12.62 -1.87 10.57
CA PHE A 154 12.82 -2.06 12.01
C PHE A 154 13.04 -0.72 12.71
N ARG A 155 12.60 -0.62 13.98
CA ARG A 155 12.70 0.59 14.81
C ARG A 155 13.18 0.19 16.21
N GLU A 156 13.99 1.03 16.85
CA GLU A 156 14.60 0.79 18.17
C GLU A 156 13.60 0.50 19.30
N ASN A 157 12.38 1.05 19.17
CA ASN A 157 11.34 0.85 20.19
C ASN A 157 10.69 -0.53 20.15
N GLN A 158 10.95 -1.34 19.12
CA GLN A 158 10.38 -2.68 19.00
C GLN A 158 11.00 -3.67 20.01
N LEU A 159 10.19 -4.66 20.42
CA LEU A 159 10.53 -5.62 21.47
C LEU A 159 11.82 -6.43 21.20
N PHE A 160 12.17 -6.62 19.94
CA PHE A 160 13.37 -7.36 19.53
C PHE A 160 14.66 -6.72 20.06
N PHE A 161 14.70 -5.39 20.14
CA PHE A 161 15.89 -4.61 20.53
C PHE A 161 15.94 -4.28 22.01
N LYS A 162 14.91 -4.68 22.79
CA LYS A 162 14.89 -4.47 24.24
C LYS A 162 15.64 -5.60 24.96
N TRP A 163 16.24 -5.31 26.11
CA TRP A 163 17.00 -6.29 26.90
C TRP A 163 16.17 -7.55 27.24
N TYR A 164 14.86 -7.41 27.45
CA TYR A 164 13.91 -8.49 27.71
C TYR A 164 13.35 -9.17 26.45
N GLY A 165 13.76 -8.76 25.26
CA GLY A 165 13.26 -9.23 23.97
C GLY A 165 13.75 -10.61 23.53
N GLY A 166 14.40 -11.39 24.38
CA GLY A 166 15.06 -12.65 24.01
C GLY A 166 14.16 -13.68 23.31
N PHE A 167 12.90 -13.78 23.69
CA PHE A 167 11.95 -14.68 23.00
C PHE A 167 11.68 -14.21 21.57
N PHE A 168 11.46 -12.92 21.37
CA PHE A 168 11.19 -12.35 20.04
C PHE A 168 12.42 -12.46 19.12
N ARG A 169 13.64 -12.31 19.65
CA ARG A 169 14.87 -12.59 18.90
C ARG A 169 14.95 -14.04 18.42
N LYS A 170 14.52 -15.03 19.26
CA LYS A 170 14.45 -16.43 18.86
C LYS A 170 13.47 -16.67 17.69
N ILE A 171 12.43 -15.86 17.55
CA ILE A 171 11.51 -15.91 16.41
C ILE A 171 12.21 -15.35 15.16
N LEU A 172 12.89 -14.20 15.26
CA LEU A 172 13.59 -13.60 14.13
C LEU A 172 14.69 -14.52 13.56
N ILE A 173 15.41 -15.25 14.41
CA ILE A 173 16.47 -16.20 13.99
C ILE A 173 15.92 -17.35 13.11
N GLN A 174 14.60 -17.60 13.10
CA GLN A 174 14.00 -18.59 12.22
C GLN A 174 13.88 -18.12 10.78
N ILE A 175 14.10 -16.82 10.50
CA ILE A 175 14.04 -16.22 9.18
C ILE A 175 15.41 -16.31 8.53
N ASN A 176 15.47 -16.88 7.33
CA ASN A 176 16.71 -17.13 6.61
C ASN A 176 17.32 -15.84 6.08
N HIS A 177 16.49 -14.89 5.59
CA HIS A 177 16.98 -13.62 5.10
C HIS A 177 15.95 -12.50 5.25
N PHE A 178 16.45 -11.29 5.53
CA PHE A 178 15.65 -10.07 5.70
C PHE A 178 15.95 -9.11 4.56
N PHE A 179 14.92 -8.81 3.76
CA PHE A 179 14.94 -7.76 2.77
C PHE A 179 14.30 -6.51 3.37
N VAL A 180 15.14 -5.58 3.81
CA VAL A 180 14.72 -4.39 4.54
C VAL A 180 14.73 -3.15 3.66
N GLN A 181 13.96 -2.12 4.08
CA GLN A 181 13.84 -0.89 3.31
C GLN A 181 14.97 0.09 3.57
N THR A 182 15.60 0.06 4.77
CA THR A 182 16.54 1.10 5.20
C THR A 182 17.82 0.54 5.84
N GLU A 183 18.92 1.30 5.75
CA GLU A 183 20.20 0.97 6.41
C GLU A 183 20.07 0.95 7.94
N GLU A 184 19.19 1.78 8.53
CA GLU A 184 18.90 1.79 9.96
C GLU A 184 18.32 0.44 10.39
N SER A 185 17.40 -0.13 9.60
CA SER A 185 16.82 -1.45 9.85
C SER A 185 17.89 -2.54 9.83
N LYS A 186 18.83 -2.48 8.88
CA LYS A 186 19.97 -3.40 8.81
C LYS A 186 20.87 -3.26 10.03
N LYS A 187 21.23 -2.04 10.42
CA LYS A 187 22.05 -1.79 11.61
C LYS A 187 21.40 -2.34 12.89
N LEU A 188 20.08 -2.15 13.04
CA LEU A 188 19.33 -2.68 14.18
C LEU A 188 19.32 -4.21 14.22
N LEU A 189 19.11 -4.89 13.09
CA LEU A 189 19.16 -6.35 13.04
C LEU A 189 20.58 -6.88 13.33
N ASN A 190 21.61 -6.26 12.78
CA ASN A 190 23.01 -6.60 13.04
C ASN A 190 23.36 -6.44 14.54
N SER A 191 22.81 -5.43 15.23
CA SER A 191 23.06 -5.19 16.66
C SER A 191 22.57 -6.32 17.57
N ILE A 192 21.67 -7.17 17.08
CA ILE A 192 21.16 -8.36 17.79
C ILE A 192 21.68 -9.69 17.19
N GLY A 193 22.72 -9.62 16.35
CA GLY A 193 23.40 -10.78 15.76
C GLY A 193 22.75 -11.37 14.50
N ILE A 194 21.80 -10.66 13.87
CA ILE A 194 21.17 -11.07 12.60
C ILE A 194 21.89 -10.38 11.45
N ASN A 195 22.72 -11.13 10.70
CA ASN A 195 23.56 -10.61 9.63
C ASN A 195 23.05 -10.92 8.22
N SER A 196 22.09 -11.87 8.07
CA SER A 196 21.44 -12.20 6.79
C SER A 196 20.43 -11.11 6.40
N VAL A 197 20.93 -9.91 6.09
CA VAL A 197 20.11 -8.71 5.83
C VAL A 197 20.62 -7.99 4.61
N THR A 198 19.71 -7.74 3.64
CA THR A 198 19.99 -6.90 2.47
C THR A 198 19.06 -5.69 2.47
N VAL A 199 19.59 -4.51 2.28
CA VAL A 199 18.80 -3.31 2.03
C VAL A 199 18.44 -3.27 0.56
N VAL A 200 17.16 -3.39 0.27
CA VAL A 200 16.63 -3.43 -1.10
C VAL A 200 15.71 -2.24 -1.41
N GLY A 201 15.17 -1.59 -0.38
CA GLY A 201 14.19 -0.51 -0.55
C GLY A 201 12.74 -0.99 -0.41
N ASP A 202 11.82 -0.18 -0.93
CA ASP A 202 10.37 -0.38 -0.78
C ASP A 202 9.75 -0.87 -2.09
N THR A 203 9.16 -2.05 -2.07
CA THR A 203 8.48 -2.66 -3.24
C THR A 203 7.29 -1.85 -3.75
N ARG A 204 6.79 -0.86 -2.98
CA ARG A 204 5.74 0.04 -3.44
C ARG A 204 6.17 0.89 -4.63
N PHE A 205 7.47 1.20 -4.78
CA PHE A 205 7.97 1.93 -5.94
C PHE A 205 7.74 1.12 -7.22
N ASP A 206 8.08 -0.17 -7.22
CA ASP A 206 7.84 -1.05 -8.36
C ASP A 206 6.33 -1.09 -8.71
N GLN A 207 5.46 -1.17 -7.69
CA GLN A 207 4.02 -1.24 -7.89
C GLN A 207 3.43 0.01 -8.54
N VAL A 208 3.77 1.20 -8.00
CA VAL A 208 3.18 2.45 -8.52
C VAL A 208 3.67 2.77 -9.92
N VAL A 209 4.91 2.41 -10.23
CA VAL A 209 5.47 2.57 -11.57
C VAL A 209 4.85 1.56 -12.56
N ASP A 210 4.60 0.32 -12.15
CA ASP A 210 3.86 -0.65 -12.98
C ASP A 210 2.45 -0.15 -13.31
N VAL A 211 1.73 0.41 -12.35
CA VAL A 211 0.41 1.02 -12.56
C VAL A 211 0.50 2.19 -13.54
N ARG A 212 1.47 3.10 -13.34
CA ARG A 212 1.73 4.22 -14.24
C ARG A 212 2.03 3.75 -15.67
N ASN A 213 2.96 2.81 -15.84
CA ASN A 213 3.38 2.33 -17.15
C ASN A 213 2.21 1.70 -17.90
N LYS A 214 1.38 0.92 -17.22
CA LYS A 214 0.14 0.37 -17.81
C LYS A 214 -0.84 1.46 -18.24
N MET A 215 -0.95 2.55 -17.50
CA MET A 215 -1.77 3.70 -17.89
C MET A 215 -1.22 4.34 -19.16
N TYR A 216 0.08 4.63 -19.24
CA TYR A 216 0.71 5.18 -20.45
C TYR A 216 0.53 4.26 -21.66
N GLU A 217 0.74 2.94 -21.48
CA GLU A 217 0.53 1.95 -22.55
C GLU A 217 -0.92 1.93 -23.05
N GLN A 218 -1.91 2.06 -22.16
CA GLN A 218 -3.32 2.14 -22.55
C GLN A 218 -3.61 3.41 -23.36
N VAL A 219 -3.04 4.54 -22.94
CA VAL A 219 -3.16 5.81 -23.67
C VAL A 219 -2.55 5.70 -25.06
N GLU A 220 -1.33 5.20 -25.18
CA GLU A 220 -0.62 5.03 -26.46
C GLU A 220 -1.36 4.12 -27.44
N LYS A 221 -2.02 3.09 -26.91
CA LYS A 221 -2.81 2.13 -27.71
C LYS A 221 -4.24 2.64 -28.00
N GLY A 222 -4.65 3.80 -27.49
CA GLY A 222 -6.02 4.30 -27.61
C GLY A 222 -7.06 3.43 -26.88
N LEU A 223 -6.63 2.64 -25.90
CA LEU A 223 -7.48 1.75 -25.11
C LEU A 223 -8.00 2.46 -23.83
N LEU A 224 -8.55 3.65 -24.03
CA LEU A 224 -9.09 4.47 -22.95
C LEU A 224 -10.55 4.15 -22.71
N ASP A 225 -10.95 4.10 -21.44
CA ASP A 225 -12.36 3.95 -21.10
C ASP A 225 -13.09 5.31 -21.11
N ALA A 226 -14.42 5.25 -21.09
CA ALA A 226 -15.26 6.45 -21.08
C ALA A 226 -14.97 7.40 -19.90
N ASP A 227 -14.54 6.85 -18.76
CA ASP A 227 -14.23 7.66 -17.57
C ASP A 227 -12.96 8.49 -17.75
N PHE A 228 -11.98 7.96 -18.49
CA PHE A 228 -10.79 8.72 -18.86
C PHE A 228 -11.16 9.92 -19.76
N SER A 229 -11.96 9.66 -20.81
CA SER A 229 -12.42 10.70 -21.73
C SER A 229 -13.25 11.77 -21.03
N LYS A 230 -14.08 11.42 -20.04
CA LYS A 230 -14.82 12.40 -19.24
C LYS A 230 -13.88 13.35 -18.49
N ILE A 231 -12.83 12.82 -17.85
CA ILE A 231 -11.85 13.65 -17.13
C ILE A 231 -11.09 14.54 -18.12
N GLU A 232 -10.69 14.01 -19.26
CA GLU A 232 -10.00 14.76 -20.32
C GLU A 232 -10.87 15.91 -20.85
N ASN A 233 -12.13 15.66 -21.16
CA ASN A 233 -13.09 16.67 -21.60
C ASN A 233 -13.30 17.77 -20.55
N PHE A 234 -13.45 17.39 -19.26
CA PHE A 234 -13.55 18.37 -18.16
C PHE A 234 -12.34 19.29 -18.12
N LEU A 235 -11.16 18.77 -18.36
CA LEU A 235 -9.91 19.53 -18.30
C LEU A 235 -9.68 20.42 -19.53
N ASN A 236 -10.27 20.10 -20.65
CA ASN A 236 -10.16 20.86 -21.90
C ASN A 236 -8.70 21.26 -22.23
N GLY A 237 -7.81 20.29 -22.21
CA GLY A 237 -6.38 20.47 -22.49
C GLY A 237 -5.54 21.07 -21.35
N GLN A 238 -6.14 21.48 -20.25
CA GLN A 238 -5.42 21.97 -19.07
C GLN A 238 -4.91 20.82 -18.21
N LYS A 239 -3.91 21.11 -17.36
CA LYS A 239 -3.49 20.21 -16.29
C LYS A 239 -4.23 20.54 -14.98
N ALA A 240 -4.37 19.54 -14.11
CA ALA A 240 -5.08 19.70 -12.84
C ALA A 240 -4.16 19.69 -11.62
N ILE A 241 -4.58 20.41 -10.58
CA ILE A 241 -4.12 20.16 -9.21
C ILE A 241 -5.02 19.05 -8.64
N VAL A 242 -4.43 17.88 -8.36
CA VAL A 242 -5.17 16.69 -7.93
C VAL A 242 -5.11 16.56 -6.41
N ILE A 243 -6.26 16.64 -5.76
CA ILE A 243 -6.40 16.47 -4.31
C ILE A 243 -6.81 15.03 -4.03
N GLY A 244 -5.85 14.18 -3.64
CA GLY A 244 -6.06 12.75 -3.46
C GLY A 244 -6.34 12.35 -2.02
N SER A 245 -7.38 11.55 -1.79
CA SER A 245 -7.77 11.01 -0.49
C SER A 245 -7.89 12.08 0.60
N SER A 246 -8.51 13.21 0.27
CA SER A 246 -8.64 14.36 1.16
C SER A 246 -9.50 14.04 2.38
N TRP A 247 -9.20 14.69 3.49
CA TRP A 247 -9.97 14.66 4.73
C TRP A 247 -10.55 16.06 5.01
N PRO A 248 -11.57 16.18 5.87
CA PRO A 248 -12.20 17.47 6.15
C PRO A 248 -11.24 18.58 6.63
N VAL A 249 -10.10 18.20 7.20
CA VAL A 249 -9.08 19.17 7.67
C VAL A 249 -8.37 19.80 6.47
N GLU A 250 -7.88 19.00 5.54
CA GLU A 250 -7.23 19.49 4.32
C GLU A 250 -8.22 20.24 3.42
N GLU A 251 -9.42 19.73 3.27
CA GLU A 251 -10.46 20.33 2.44
C GLU A 251 -10.80 21.77 2.87
N LYS A 252 -10.91 22.00 4.19
CA LYS A 252 -11.14 23.36 4.73
C LYS A 252 -10.03 24.34 4.38
N LEU A 253 -8.79 23.89 4.22
CA LEU A 253 -7.65 24.73 3.85
C LEU A 253 -7.58 24.93 2.33
N ILE A 254 -7.98 23.93 1.55
CA ILE A 254 -7.84 23.93 0.08
C ILE A 254 -9.01 24.62 -0.60
N MET A 255 -10.24 24.48 -0.11
CA MET A 255 -11.43 25.07 -0.74
C MET A 255 -11.33 26.61 -0.96
N PRO A 256 -10.86 27.43 0.00
CA PRO A 256 -10.67 28.85 -0.23
C PRO A 256 -9.68 29.14 -1.36
N PHE A 257 -8.65 28.31 -1.54
CA PHE A 257 -7.70 28.42 -2.64
C PHE A 257 -8.40 28.12 -4.00
N ILE A 258 -9.21 27.07 -4.07
CA ILE A 258 -10.00 26.72 -5.28
C ILE A 258 -10.88 27.91 -5.69
N LEU A 259 -11.62 28.46 -4.73
CA LEU A 259 -12.56 29.57 -4.99
C LEU A 259 -11.87 30.84 -5.51
N ARG A 260 -10.64 31.11 -5.07
CA ARG A 260 -9.84 32.26 -5.51
C ARG A 260 -9.12 32.06 -6.85
N ASN A 261 -9.05 30.82 -7.33
CA ASN A 261 -8.29 30.46 -8.53
C ASN A 261 -9.17 29.80 -9.60
N PRO A 262 -10.20 30.49 -10.14
CA PRO A 262 -11.15 29.91 -11.09
C PRO A 262 -10.51 29.53 -12.44
N ASN A 263 -9.33 30.04 -12.74
CA ASN A 263 -8.58 29.73 -13.98
C ASN A 263 -7.75 28.44 -13.87
N LEU A 264 -7.59 27.85 -12.68
CA LEU A 264 -6.93 26.57 -12.47
C LEU A 264 -7.96 25.44 -12.42
N LYS A 265 -7.61 24.29 -12.96
CA LYS A 265 -8.44 23.08 -12.85
C LYS A 265 -8.04 22.26 -11.64
N PHE A 266 -9.04 21.76 -10.92
CA PHE A 266 -8.89 20.94 -9.72
C PHE A 266 -9.65 19.64 -9.87
N ILE A 267 -9.09 18.56 -9.33
CA ILE A 267 -9.77 17.27 -9.18
C ILE A 267 -9.67 16.87 -7.70
N ILE A 268 -10.81 16.73 -7.03
CA ILE A 268 -10.86 16.30 -5.62
C ILE A 268 -11.36 14.85 -5.58
N ALA A 269 -10.58 13.97 -4.96
CA ALA A 269 -10.96 12.61 -4.60
C ALA A 269 -11.03 12.50 -3.08
N PRO A 270 -12.20 12.69 -2.45
CA PRO A 270 -12.34 12.61 -1.01
C PRO A 270 -12.08 11.20 -0.50
N HIS A 271 -11.55 11.08 0.73
CA HIS A 271 -11.40 9.79 1.40
C HIS A 271 -12.78 9.18 1.74
N ASP A 272 -13.73 10.00 2.12
CA ASP A 272 -15.12 9.63 2.36
C ASP A 272 -16.01 10.12 1.20
N ILE A 273 -16.57 9.18 0.45
CA ILE A 273 -17.47 9.45 -0.68
C ILE A 273 -18.96 9.32 -0.28
N SER A 274 -19.29 9.38 1.01
CA SER A 274 -20.68 9.39 1.45
C SER A 274 -21.41 10.63 0.91
N GLU A 275 -22.70 10.48 0.59
CA GLU A 275 -23.52 11.60 0.09
C GLU A 275 -23.46 12.84 0.97
N GLY A 276 -23.45 12.65 2.30
CA GLY A 276 -23.36 13.76 3.26
C GLY A 276 -22.06 14.53 3.11
N HIS A 277 -20.92 13.83 2.89
CA HIS A 277 -19.64 14.46 2.74
C HIS A 277 -19.47 15.12 1.35
N ILE A 278 -19.89 14.46 0.29
CA ILE A 278 -19.88 15.05 -1.06
C ILE A 278 -20.73 16.33 -1.09
N ASN A 279 -21.94 16.31 -0.52
CA ASN A 279 -22.79 17.49 -0.42
C ASN A 279 -22.15 18.61 0.41
N PHE A 280 -21.38 18.30 1.45
CA PHE A 280 -20.61 19.30 2.19
C PHE A 280 -19.60 20.02 1.27
N ILE A 281 -18.86 19.30 0.43
CA ILE A 281 -17.90 19.88 -0.51
C ILE A 281 -18.64 20.76 -1.54
N ILE A 282 -19.72 20.25 -2.11
CA ILE A 282 -20.53 20.99 -3.09
C ILE A 282 -21.07 22.29 -2.49
N ASN A 283 -21.64 22.24 -1.29
CA ASN A 283 -22.18 23.44 -0.63
C ASN A 283 -21.10 24.50 -0.33
N LYS A 284 -19.82 24.08 -0.22
CA LYS A 284 -18.71 25.02 0.00
C LYS A 284 -18.16 25.62 -1.29
N LEU A 285 -18.10 24.85 -2.35
CA LEU A 285 -17.56 25.28 -3.64
C LEU A 285 -18.64 25.90 -4.57
N GLY A 286 -19.92 25.64 -4.29
CA GLY A 286 -21.03 26.18 -5.05
C GLY A 286 -21.01 25.78 -6.52
N ASN A 287 -21.20 26.73 -7.40
CA ASN A 287 -21.23 26.55 -8.86
C ASN A 287 -19.83 26.36 -9.49
N GLN A 288 -18.76 26.33 -8.70
CA GLN A 288 -17.42 26.07 -9.21
C GLN A 288 -17.09 24.57 -9.30
N CYS A 289 -17.96 23.69 -8.81
CA CYS A 289 -17.70 22.26 -8.83
C CYS A 289 -18.82 21.43 -9.44
N ILE A 290 -18.42 20.30 -10.03
CA ILE A 290 -19.29 19.27 -10.58
C ILE A 290 -18.87 17.89 -10.06
N ARG A 291 -19.85 16.99 -9.86
CA ARG A 291 -19.61 15.58 -9.53
C ARG A 291 -19.22 14.80 -10.77
N PHE A 292 -18.33 13.86 -10.64
CA PHE A 292 -17.94 12.98 -11.74
C PHE A 292 -19.12 12.18 -12.29
N THR A 293 -20.04 11.74 -11.43
CA THR A 293 -21.26 11.04 -11.85
C THR A 293 -22.23 11.91 -12.64
N ASN A 294 -22.15 13.23 -12.51
CA ASN A 294 -23.01 14.18 -13.22
C ASN A 294 -22.32 14.80 -14.46
N LEU A 295 -21.05 14.42 -14.69
CA LEU A 295 -20.29 14.97 -15.80
C LEU A 295 -20.81 14.41 -17.14
N ASN A 296 -21.23 15.30 -18.01
CA ASN A 296 -21.70 15.01 -19.36
C ASN A 296 -20.53 15.09 -20.37
N GLU A 297 -20.78 14.79 -21.62
CA GLU A 297 -19.79 14.93 -22.71
C GLU A 297 -19.53 16.39 -23.12
N GLU A 298 -20.38 17.32 -22.67
CA GLU A 298 -20.23 18.75 -22.94
C GLU A 298 -19.13 19.39 -22.13
N LEU A 299 -18.54 20.48 -22.64
CA LEU A 299 -17.50 21.24 -21.92
C LEU A 299 -18.10 21.84 -20.65
N SER A 300 -17.48 21.53 -19.55
CA SER A 300 -17.86 21.98 -18.21
C SER A 300 -17.28 23.37 -17.93
N SER A 301 -18.12 24.28 -17.45
CA SER A 301 -17.70 25.63 -17.02
C SER A 301 -17.02 25.62 -15.65
N GLU A 302 -17.21 24.57 -14.89
CA GLU A 302 -16.67 24.40 -13.54
C GLU A 302 -15.16 24.19 -13.56
N ASN A 303 -14.49 24.66 -12.53
CA ASN A 303 -13.05 24.48 -12.40
C ASN A 303 -12.65 23.34 -11.46
N CYS A 304 -13.60 22.73 -10.75
CA CYS A 304 -13.36 21.66 -9.80
C CYS A 304 -14.22 20.42 -10.09
N LEU A 305 -13.58 19.28 -10.32
CA LEU A 305 -14.22 17.97 -10.47
C LEU A 305 -14.14 17.19 -9.17
N ILE A 306 -15.27 16.71 -8.64
CA ILE A 306 -15.33 15.86 -7.44
C ILE A 306 -15.49 14.41 -7.90
N LEU A 307 -14.47 13.58 -7.61
CA LEU A 307 -14.54 12.13 -7.85
C LEU A 307 -15.37 11.47 -6.74
N ASP A 308 -16.63 11.33 -6.98
CA ASP A 308 -17.61 10.73 -6.06
C ASP A 308 -17.76 9.21 -6.22
N THR A 309 -16.82 8.59 -6.93
CA THR A 309 -16.72 7.14 -7.18
C THR A 309 -15.27 6.66 -6.99
N ILE A 310 -15.12 5.34 -6.73
CA ILE A 310 -13.81 4.72 -6.47
C ILE A 310 -13.16 4.28 -7.79
N GLY A 311 -11.81 4.41 -7.88
CA GLY A 311 -11.01 3.82 -8.96
C GLY A 311 -10.52 4.78 -10.02
N HIS A 312 -10.81 6.09 -9.88
CA HIS A 312 -10.45 7.11 -10.90
C HIS A 312 -9.21 7.93 -10.53
N LEU A 313 -8.67 7.77 -9.31
CA LEU A 313 -7.59 8.63 -8.80
C LEU A 313 -6.30 8.50 -9.62
N SER A 314 -5.92 7.27 -10.04
CA SER A 314 -4.75 7.06 -10.91
C SER A 314 -4.90 7.76 -12.27
N LYS A 315 -6.13 7.77 -12.83
CA LYS A 315 -6.45 8.50 -14.07
C LYS A 315 -6.31 10.01 -13.86
N ALA A 316 -6.76 10.51 -12.70
CA ALA A 316 -6.60 11.91 -12.34
C ALA A 316 -5.12 12.32 -12.26
N TYR A 317 -4.26 11.49 -11.69
CA TYR A 317 -2.82 11.75 -11.62
C TYR A 317 -2.15 11.81 -13.00
N TYR A 318 -2.60 11.05 -13.98
CA TYR A 318 -2.13 11.15 -15.38
C TYR A 318 -2.31 12.58 -15.94
N PHE A 319 -3.41 13.22 -15.60
CA PHE A 319 -3.71 14.60 -16.01
C PHE A 319 -3.14 15.66 -15.04
N GLY A 320 -2.55 15.23 -13.92
CA GLY A 320 -2.07 16.09 -12.87
C GLY A 320 -0.84 16.92 -13.25
N GLU A 321 -0.70 18.05 -12.59
CA GLU A 321 0.50 18.87 -12.57
C GLU A 321 1.13 18.90 -11.16
N ILE A 322 0.28 18.97 -10.14
CA ILE A 322 0.63 18.93 -8.71
C ILE A 322 -0.36 17.98 -8.02
N ALA A 323 0.07 17.28 -6.98
CA ALA A 323 -0.82 16.50 -6.13
C ALA A 323 -0.82 17.02 -4.69
N ILE A 324 -2.00 17.10 -4.07
CA ILE A 324 -2.15 17.37 -2.63
C ILE A 324 -2.73 16.11 -2.00
N ILE A 325 -2.04 15.51 -1.03
CA ILE A 325 -2.43 14.23 -0.46
C ILE A 325 -2.92 14.36 0.98
N GLY A 326 -4.12 13.82 1.22
CA GLY A 326 -4.78 13.89 2.52
C GLY A 326 -4.15 13.00 3.58
N GLY A 327 -4.53 13.26 4.84
CA GLY A 327 -4.09 12.52 6.03
C GLY A 327 -2.83 13.04 6.70
N GLY A 328 -2.14 14.01 6.10
CA GLY A 328 -0.92 14.60 6.63
C GLY A 328 -1.14 15.45 7.90
N PHE A 329 -2.33 15.91 8.19
CA PHE A 329 -2.68 16.60 9.43
C PHE A 329 -3.04 15.65 10.57
N THR A 330 -3.43 14.42 10.26
CA THR A 330 -3.85 13.41 11.25
C THR A 330 -2.77 12.36 11.54
N GLY A 331 -1.64 12.38 10.82
CA GLY A 331 -0.61 11.35 10.89
C GLY A 331 -1.01 10.04 10.22
N LYS A 332 -1.97 10.10 9.31
CA LYS A 332 -2.46 8.99 8.49
C LYS A 332 -2.29 9.33 7.00
N LEU A 333 -1.12 9.87 6.66
CA LEU A 333 -0.81 10.26 5.28
C LEU A 333 -1.09 9.10 4.31
N HIS A 334 -1.85 9.39 3.25
CA HIS A 334 -2.13 8.44 2.19
C HIS A 334 -0.94 8.23 1.25
N ASN A 335 -1.08 7.35 0.27
CA ASN A 335 0.01 6.98 -0.63
C ASN A 335 0.45 8.17 -1.49
N ILE A 336 1.64 8.70 -1.21
CA ILE A 336 2.26 9.79 -1.97
C ILE A 336 3.11 9.28 -3.15
N LEU A 337 3.46 7.98 -3.16
CA LEU A 337 4.27 7.40 -4.23
C LEU A 337 3.48 7.28 -5.54
N GLU A 338 2.17 7.12 -5.45
CA GLU A 338 1.33 7.02 -6.65
C GLU A 338 1.39 8.30 -7.49
N PRO A 339 1.04 9.51 -6.98
CA PRO A 339 1.22 10.73 -7.76
C PRO A 339 2.69 11.01 -8.11
N ALA A 340 3.63 10.72 -7.22
CA ALA A 340 5.05 10.88 -7.50
C ALA A 340 5.51 10.00 -8.67
N SER A 341 4.93 8.82 -8.87
CA SER A 341 5.23 7.96 -10.02
C SER A 341 4.86 8.60 -11.36
N PHE A 342 3.85 9.48 -11.39
CA PHE A 342 3.51 10.29 -12.56
C PHE A 342 4.37 11.58 -12.69
N GLY A 343 5.42 11.69 -11.89
CA GLY A 343 6.32 12.84 -11.85
C GLY A 343 5.72 14.05 -11.12
N LEU A 344 4.61 13.93 -10.41
CA LEU A 344 3.96 15.06 -9.75
C LEU A 344 4.70 15.44 -8.46
N PRO A 345 5.06 16.73 -8.26
CA PRO A 345 5.39 17.22 -6.94
C PRO A 345 4.19 17.06 -6.01
N VAL A 346 4.46 16.71 -4.74
CA VAL A 346 3.42 16.33 -3.79
C VAL A 346 3.39 17.31 -2.61
N LEU A 347 2.19 17.77 -2.25
CA LEU A 347 1.95 18.58 -1.06
C LEU A 347 1.16 17.76 -0.02
N PHE A 348 1.48 17.93 1.25
CA PHE A 348 0.78 17.28 2.35
C PHE A 348 0.96 18.01 3.67
N GLY A 349 0.14 17.69 4.66
CA GLY A 349 0.25 18.27 6.02
C GLY A 349 1.46 17.74 6.80
N PRO A 350 1.87 18.40 7.91
CA PRO A 350 3.16 18.22 8.57
C PRO A 350 3.34 16.93 9.38
N LYS A 351 2.31 16.11 9.55
CA LYS A 351 2.38 14.89 10.38
C LYS A 351 2.70 13.65 9.56
N HIS A 352 3.91 13.55 9.06
CA HIS A 352 4.35 12.44 8.19
C HIS A 352 5.52 11.60 8.73
N ASN A 353 5.96 11.76 9.98
CA ASN A 353 7.14 11.11 10.59
C ASN A 353 7.16 9.56 10.52
N LYS A 354 6.05 8.93 10.13
CA LYS A 354 5.95 7.47 9.95
C LYS A 354 6.16 7.03 8.49
N PHE A 355 6.40 7.98 7.59
CA PHE A 355 6.43 7.79 6.15
C PHE A 355 7.79 8.22 5.59
N PRO A 356 8.80 7.31 5.57
CA PRO A 356 10.17 7.64 5.12
C PRO A 356 10.22 8.19 3.70
N GLU A 357 9.28 7.76 2.86
CA GLU A 357 9.12 8.27 1.49
C GLU A 357 8.75 9.76 1.45
N ALA A 358 8.03 10.26 2.45
CA ALA A 358 7.70 11.67 2.55
C ALA A 358 8.96 12.49 2.90
N ASP A 359 9.71 12.05 3.92
CA ASP A 359 10.98 12.67 4.31
C ASP A 359 11.98 12.67 3.15
N LEU A 360 12.04 11.58 2.38
CA LEU A 360 12.90 11.48 1.20
C LEU A 360 12.58 12.56 0.15
N LEU A 361 11.31 12.73 -0.19
CA LEU A 361 10.89 13.69 -1.21
C LEU A 361 11.01 15.13 -0.72
N VAL A 362 10.70 15.42 0.55
CA VAL A 362 10.87 16.74 1.16
C VAL A 362 12.35 17.14 1.16
N ASN A 363 13.24 16.26 1.63
CA ASN A 363 14.69 16.54 1.67
C ASN A 363 15.31 16.78 0.29
N LYS A 364 14.69 16.28 -0.78
CA LYS A 364 15.09 16.53 -2.17
C LYS A 364 14.42 17.76 -2.80
N GLY A 365 13.53 18.45 -2.08
CA GLY A 365 12.75 19.58 -2.61
C GLY A 365 11.73 19.16 -3.68
N LEU A 366 11.20 17.94 -3.59
CA LEU A 366 10.26 17.35 -4.53
C LEU A 366 8.86 17.16 -3.94
N ALA A 367 8.75 17.29 -2.61
CA ALA A 367 7.49 17.41 -1.90
C ALA A 367 7.54 18.57 -0.92
N PHE A 368 6.37 19.09 -0.55
CA PHE A 368 6.24 20.32 0.23
C PHE A 368 5.20 20.13 1.34
N GLU A 369 5.57 20.60 2.54
CA GLU A 369 4.64 20.64 3.66
C GLU A 369 3.84 21.94 3.62
N PHE A 370 2.54 21.85 3.97
CA PHE A 370 1.73 23.04 4.21
C PHE A 370 1.00 22.91 5.56
N HIS A 371 0.87 24.03 6.27
CA HIS A 371 0.28 24.12 7.60
C HIS A 371 -1.02 24.94 7.60
N SER A 372 -1.18 25.79 6.60
CA SER A 372 -2.28 26.76 6.50
C SER A 372 -2.74 26.97 5.05
N ALA A 373 -3.86 27.65 4.88
CA ALA A 373 -4.34 28.05 3.57
C ALA A 373 -3.43 29.09 2.89
N SER A 374 -2.74 29.92 3.65
CA SER A 374 -1.77 30.90 3.12
C SER A 374 -0.56 30.22 2.50
N ASP A 375 -0.11 29.10 3.08
CA ASP A 375 1.04 28.35 2.52
C ASP A 375 0.74 27.86 1.10
N LEU A 376 -0.52 27.49 0.82
CA LEU A 376 -0.92 27.04 -0.52
C LEU A 376 -0.82 28.17 -1.55
N GLU A 377 -1.14 29.41 -1.14
CA GLU A 377 -1.02 30.60 -2.00
C GLU A 377 0.44 30.90 -2.37
N ASP A 378 1.38 30.56 -1.51
CA ASP A 378 2.80 30.74 -1.76
C ASP A 378 3.44 29.55 -2.48
N ILE A 379 3.14 28.33 -2.02
CA ILE A 379 3.79 27.10 -2.52
C ILE A 379 3.33 26.77 -3.95
N ILE A 380 2.02 26.78 -4.21
CA ILE A 380 1.49 26.27 -5.49
C ILE A 380 1.98 27.11 -6.68
N PRO A 381 1.91 28.46 -6.68
CA PRO A 381 2.43 29.25 -7.78
C PRO A 381 3.93 29.04 -7.99
N ASN A 382 4.72 28.96 -6.91
CA ASN A 382 6.16 28.72 -6.99
C ASN A 382 6.49 27.35 -7.59
N VAL A 383 5.73 26.31 -7.23
CA VAL A 383 5.88 24.95 -7.79
C VAL A 383 5.49 24.96 -9.28
N ILE A 384 4.41 25.63 -9.67
CA ILE A 384 3.99 25.77 -11.09
C ILE A 384 5.09 26.45 -11.91
N LEU A 385 5.69 27.54 -11.41
CA LEU A 385 6.78 28.22 -12.10
C LEU A 385 7.99 27.31 -12.33
N GLN A 386 8.26 26.38 -11.41
CA GLN A 386 9.39 25.46 -11.46
C GLN A 386 9.02 24.07 -11.98
N ILE A 387 7.80 23.86 -12.45
CA ILE A 387 7.25 22.53 -12.74
C ILE A 387 8.09 21.75 -13.75
N LYS A 388 8.62 22.44 -14.78
CA LYS A 388 9.47 21.83 -15.80
C LYS A 388 10.81 21.29 -15.26
N ILE A 389 11.24 21.79 -14.07
CA ILE A 389 12.46 21.35 -13.39
C ILE A 389 12.12 20.25 -12.37
N ILE A 390 11.01 20.41 -11.64
CA ILE A 390 10.66 19.53 -10.53
C ILE A 390 10.14 18.17 -11.05
N LYS A 391 9.22 18.14 -12.01
CA LYS A 391 8.64 16.89 -12.54
C LYS A 391 9.69 15.87 -13.00
N PRO A 392 10.68 16.21 -13.83
CA PRO A 392 11.72 15.27 -14.21
C PRO A 392 12.55 14.75 -13.03
N LYS A 393 12.78 15.60 -12.01
CA LYS A 393 13.50 15.16 -10.79
C LYS A 393 12.67 14.22 -9.93
N VAL A 394 11.35 14.42 -9.82
CA VAL A 394 10.44 13.51 -9.14
C VAL A 394 10.48 12.15 -9.85
N ASP A 395 10.29 12.13 -11.16
CA ASP A 395 10.30 10.90 -11.97
C ASP A 395 11.64 10.17 -11.86
N ALA A 396 12.78 10.87 -12.03
CA ALA A 396 14.10 10.30 -11.87
C ALA A 396 14.33 9.73 -10.46
N THR A 397 13.83 10.42 -9.42
CA THR A 397 13.92 9.94 -8.04
C THR A 397 13.11 8.66 -7.85
N VAL A 398 11.87 8.60 -8.30
CA VAL A 398 11.03 7.40 -8.20
C VAL A 398 11.68 6.24 -8.97
N ASN A 399 12.14 6.48 -10.19
CA ASN A 399 12.76 5.46 -11.01
C ASN A 399 14.09 4.93 -10.44
N SER A 400 14.82 5.72 -9.62
CA SER A 400 16.04 5.26 -8.94
C SER A 400 15.81 4.20 -7.86
N PHE A 401 14.56 3.99 -7.44
CA PHE A 401 14.17 2.98 -6.46
C PHE A 401 13.50 1.75 -7.09
N LEU A 402 13.58 1.58 -8.41
CA LEU A 402 13.00 0.42 -9.10
C LEU A 402 13.89 -0.82 -9.04
N GLY A 403 13.27 -1.97 -9.30
CA GLY A 403 13.95 -3.26 -9.36
C GLY A 403 14.07 -3.97 -8.02
N VAL A 404 13.49 -3.42 -6.96
CA VAL A 404 13.49 -4.01 -5.61
C VAL A 404 12.92 -5.43 -5.62
N SER A 405 11.80 -5.63 -6.27
CA SER A 405 11.10 -6.91 -6.32
C SER A 405 11.87 -7.97 -7.10
N GLN A 406 12.51 -7.57 -8.19
CA GLN A 406 13.37 -8.46 -8.97
C GLN A 406 14.61 -8.86 -8.17
N GLN A 407 15.25 -7.90 -7.49
CA GLN A 407 16.40 -8.16 -6.63
C GLN A 407 16.07 -9.14 -5.49
N ILE A 408 14.88 -9.00 -4.84
CA ILE A 408 14.41 -9.93 -3.82
C ILE A 408 14.35 -11.36 -4.39
N ILE A 409 13.75 -11.53 -5.56
CA ILE A 409 13.60 -12.84 -6.19
C ILE A 409 14.96 -13.40 -6.61
N ASP A 410 15.83 -12.59 -7.18
CA ASP A 410 17.16 -13.04 -7.62
C ASP A 410 18.04 -13.53 -6.45
N LEU A 411 17.91 -12.88 -5.30
CA LEU A 411 18.64 -13.26 -4.08
C LEU A 411 17.99 -14.41 -3.28
N SER A 412 16.72 -14.72 -3.56
CA SER A 412 15.97 -15.74 -2.82
C SER A 412 15.65 -17.00 -3.63
N THR A 413 15.92 -17.02 -4.91
CA THR A 413 15.68 -18.17 -5.82
C THR A 413 16.93 -18.60 -6.53
#